data_61861eba392ebc1cbd4bc85bd092221a
#
_entry.id   61861eba392ebc1cbd4bc85bd092221a
#
_cell.length_a   1.000
_cell.length_b   1.000
_cell.length_c   1.000
_cell.angle_alpha   90.00
_cell.angle_beta   90.00
_cell.angle_gamma   90.00
#
_symmetry.space_group_name_H-M   'P 1'
#
loop_
_entity.id
_entity.type
_entity.pdbx_description
1 polymer ?
#
loop_
_entity_poly.entity_id
_entity_poly.type
_entity_poly.pdbx_seq_one_letter_code
_entity_poly.pdbx_strand_id
1 'polypeptide(L)'
;MNIASFSAAVLGFPEAGAPERLGIPATLDTAQQEAADELINGPRRGVYGPFRPLLHRPPLLRAVAKVGETLRYEGTLDAALREWTICVVARELSNVFEWGMHLPLAAAAGVPKAALATLETGEPSPGDLRRDLALARAVVHELVGQHRLSEETYSDAIQQWGEPAIVELLVLVGYFAMICWLMNVARTPGPVT
;
A
#
# COMPACT_ATOMS: atom_id res chain seq x y z
N MET A 1 8.24 17.88 -4.57
CA MET A 1 6.92 17.93 -3.94
C MET A 1 7.16 17.75 -2.46
N ASN A 2 6.78 18.68 -1.62
CA ASN A 2 7.13 18.65 -0.20
C ASN A 2 6.07 17.77 0.51
N ILE A 3 6.45 16.58 0.94
CA ILE A 3 5.58 15.62 1.65
C ILE A 3 5.07 16.20 2.99
N ALA A 4 5.67 17.29 3.48
CA ALA A 4 5.30 17.95 4.73
C ALA A 4 3.98 18.75 4.68
N SER A 5 3.30 18.84 3.53
CA SER A 5 2.07 19.64 3.38
C SER A 5 0.78 18.82 3.42
N PHE A 6 0.83 17.52 3.77
CA PHE A 6 -0.38 16.75 3.96
C PHE A 6 -1.15 17.30 5.16
N SER A 7 -2.28 17.92 4.89
CA SER A 7 -3.26 18.14 5.95
C SER A 7 -3.81 16.78 6.37
N ALA A 8 -3.32 16.25 7.49
CA ALA A 8 -3.80 15.01 8.09
C ALA A 8 -5.34 14.96 8.18
N ALA A 9 -5.98 16.13 8.29
CA ALA A 9 -7.43 16.27 8.33
C ALA A 9 -8.13 15.90 7.01
N VAL A 10 -7.52 16.14 5.85
CA VAL A 10 -8.14 15.87 4.54
C VAL A 10 -8.17 14.37 4.23
N LEU A 11 -7.17 13.63 4.71
CA LEU A 11 -7.05 12.21 4.46
C LEU A 11 -7.56 11.32 5.61
N GLY A 12 -8.02 11.92 6.72
CA GLY A 12 -8.43 11.16 7.90
C GLY A 12 -7.28 10.41 8.58
N PHE A 13 -6.03 10.82 8.33
CA PHE A 13 -4.87 10.24 8.99
C PHE A 13 -4.93 10.48 10.50
N PRO A 14 -4.40 9.54 11.32
CA PRO A 14 -4.32 9.73 12.77
C PRO A 14 -3.64 11.06 13.11
N GLU A 15 -4.07 11.69 14.21
CA GLU A 15 -3.49 12.94 14.68
C GLU A 15 -1.96 12.87 14.73
N ALA A 16 -1.30 13.86 14.12
CA ALA A 16 0.15 13.98 14.18
C ALA A 16 0.61 14.05 15.65
N GLY A 17 1.53 13.15 16.03
CA GLY A 17 2.09 13.10 17.37
C GLY A 17 1.45 12.08 18.33
N ALA A 18 0.44 11.34 17.90
CA ALA A 18 -0.06 10.21 18.70
C ALA A 18 1.03 9.12 18.81
N PRO A 19 1.33 8.59 20.02
CA PRO A 19 2.40 7.62 20.22
C PRO A 19 2.12 6.31 19.47
N GLU A 20 3.16 5.73 18.90
CA GLU A 20 3.11 4.39 18.31
C GLU A 20 2.70 3.36 19.37
N ARG A 21 1.82 2.40 19.02
CA ARG A 21 1.30 1.39 19.95
C ARG A 21 2.03 0.06 19.89
N LEU A 22 2.33 -0.39 18.68
CA LEU A 22 2.94 -1.70 18.40
C LEU A 22 4.26 -1.49 17.64
N GLY A 23 5.12 -0.64 18.19
CA GLY A 23 6.44 -0.38 17.62
C GLY A 23 7.38 -1.59 17.76
N ILE A 24 8.63 -1.38 17.37
CA ILE A 24 9.68 -2.38 17.60
C ILE A 24 9.79 -2.64 19.09
N PRO A 25 9.75 -3.92 19.56
CA PRO A 25 9.95 -4.24 20.96
C PRO A 25 11.25 -3.64 21.51
N ALA A 26 11.22 -3.10 22.73
CA ALA A 26 12.41 -2.49 23.35
C ALA A 26 13.58 -3.47 23.52
N THR A 27 13.26 -4.77 23.66
CA THR A 27 14.22 -5.86 23.70
C THR A 27 13.71 -6.95 22.78
N LEU A 28 14.55 -7.39 21.85
CA LEU A 28 14.23 -8.49 20.96
C LEU A 28 14.68 -9.82 21.55
N ASP A 29 13.80 -10.83 21.47
CA ASP A 29 14.23 -12.21 21.66
C ASP A 29 15.01 -12.72 20.43
N THR A 30 15.57 -13.95 20.54
CA THR A 30 16.38 -14.54 19.44
C THR A 30 15.60 -14.63 18.13
N ALA A 31 14.33 -15.06 18.16
CA ALA A 31 13.53 -15.22 16.97
C ALA A 31 13.17 -13.87 16.31
N GLN A 32 12.94 -12.85 17.13
CA GLN A 32 12.70 -11.47 16.67
C GLN A 32 13.96 -10.86 16.06
N GLN A 33 15.13 -11.08 16.71
CA GLN A 33 16.40 -10.60 16.16
C GLN A 33 16.72 -11.23 14.82
N GLU A 34 16.60 -12.56 14.71
CA GLU A 34 16.78 -13.27 13.43
C GLU A 34 15.87 -12.72 12.33
N ALA A 35 14.58 -12.52 12.63
CA ALA A 35 13.63 -11.96 11.66
C ALA A 35 13.96 -10.51 11.27
N ALA A 36 14.44 -9.69 12.20
CA ALA A 36 14.92 -8.35 11.91
C ALA A 36 16.16 -8.38 11.00
N ASP A 37 17.12 -9.26 11.31
CA ASP A 37 18.35 -9.41 10.53
C ASP A 37 18.08 -9.91 9.10
N GLU A 38 17.11 -10.81 8.91
CA GLU A 38 16.63 -11.23 7.59
C GLU A 38 16.12 -10.03 6.75
N LEU A 39 15.35 -9.14 7.34
CA LEU A 39 14.86 -7.93 6.65
C LEU A 39 16.00 -6.95 6.35
N ILE A 40 16.90 -6.74 7.30
CA ILE A 40 18.03 -5.81 7.16
C ILE A 40 19.00 -6.28 6.07
N ASN A 41 19.30 -7.56 6.03
CA ASN A 41 20.23 -8.15 5.06
C ASN A 41 19.55 -8.48 3.71
N GLY A 42 18.22 -8.53 3.68
CA GLY A 42 17.41 -8.75 2.48
C GLY A 42 17.22 -7.49 1.62
N PRO A 43 16.36 -7.57 0.60
CA PRO A 43 16.10 -6.45 -0.33
C PRO A 43 15.47 -5.23 0.34
N ARG A 44 14.89 -5.37 1.53
CA ARG A 44 14.21 -4.28 2.26
C ARG A 44 15.18 -3.34 2.97
N ARG A 45 16.35 -3.83 3.35
CA ARG A 45 17.43 -3.07 4.03
C ARG A 45 17.03 -2.44 5.36
N GLY A 46 16.00 -2.97 6.03
CA GLY A 46 15.57 -2.46 7.34
C GLY A 46 14.21 -2.96 7.80
N VAL A 47 13.87 -2.61 9.02
CA VAL A 47 12.57 -2.92 9.66
C VAL A 47 11.71 -1.66 9.64
N TYR A 48 10.90 -1.50 8.60
CA TYR A 48 10.06 -0.32 8.36
C TYR A 48 8.59 -0.68 8.25
N GLY A 49 7.74 0.31 8.40
CA GLY A 49 6.30 0.19 8.17
C GLY A 49 5.66 -0.99 8.88
N PRO A 50 4.97 -1.88 8.15
CA PRO A 50 4.24 -3.00 8.75
C PRO A 50 5.14 -4.02 9.46
N PHE A 51 6.44 -4.04 9.16
CA PHE A 51 7.37 -4.97 9.79
C PHE A 51 7.70 -4.58 11.24
N ARG A 52 7.48 -3.34 11.64
CA ARG A 52 7.62 -2.90 13.04
C ARG A 52 6.65 -3.65 13.97
N PRO A 53 5.33 -3.60 13.77
CA PRO A 53 4.38 -4.39 14.56
C PRO A 53 4.51 -5.90 14.30
N LEU A 54 4.88 -6.34 13.11
CA LEU A 54 5.03 -7.76 12.77
C LEU A 54 6.21 -8.43 13.50
N LEU A 55 7.20 -7.68 14.01
CA LEU A 55 8.26 -8.23 14.85
C LEU A 55 7.73 -8.90 16.12
N HIS A 56 6.55 -8.53 16.61
CA HIS A 56 5.91 -9.25 17.70
C HIS A 56 5.54 -10.70 17.36
N ARG A 57 5.51 -11.05 16.05
CA ARG A 57 5.16 -12.40 15.56
C ARG A 57 6.06 -12.81 14.38
N PRO A 58 7.33 -13.17 14.62
CA PRO A 58 8.31 -13.49 13.58
C PRO A 58 7.84 -14.45 12.48
N PRO A 59 7.07 -15.54 12.77
CA PRO A 59 6.54 -16.39 11.72
C PRO A 59 5.58 -15.66 10.75
N LEU A 60 4.72 -14.75 11.28
CA LEU A 60 3.83 -13.94 10.42
C LEU A 60 4.63 -12.89 9.64
N LEU A 61 5.65 -12.29 10.27
CA LEU A 61 6.54 -11.35 9.59
C LEU A 61 7.14 -11.96 8.33
N ARG A 62 7.70 -13.17 8.44
CA ARG A 62 8.33 -13.88 7.31
C ARG A 62 7.32 -14.19 6.19
N ALA A 63 6.13 -14.69 6.55
CA ALA A 63 5.09 -15.00 5.58
C ALA A 63 4.59 -13.75 4.85
N VAL A 64 4.31 -12.67 5.59
CA VAL A 64 3.87 -11.38 5.03
C VAL A 64 4.98 -10.75 4.17
N ALA A 65 6.24 -10.80 4.63
CA ALA A 65 7.38 -10.32 3.85
C ALA A 65 7.49 -11.04 2.51
N LYS A 66 7.36 -12.38 2.50
CA LYS A 66 7.46 -13.17 1.26
C LYS A 66 6.35 -12.84 0.27
N VAL A 67 5.10 -12.70 0.71
CA VAL A 67 3.99 -12.27 -0.17
C VAL A 67 4.30 -10.90 -0.78
N GLY A 68 4.72 -9.94 0.04
CA GLY A 68 5.06 -8.60 -0.45
C GLY A 68 6.26 -8.59 -1.42
N GLU A 69 7.23 -9.48 -1.24
CA GLU A 69 8.36 -9.64 -2.17
C GLU A 69 7.90 -10.20 -3.51
N THR A 70 7.07 -11.25 -3.50
CA THR A 70 6.49 -11.81 -4.73
C THR A 70 5.73 -10.75 -5.51
N LEU A 71 4.83 -9.98 -4.86
CA LEU A 71 4.07 -8.93 -5.53
C LEU A 71 4.94 -7.79 -6.10
N ARG A 72 6.06 -7.45 -5.46
CA ARG A 72 6.89 -6.31 -5.86
C ARG A 72 7.99 -6.67 -6.84
N TYR A 73 8.57 -7.86 -6.74
CA TYR A 73 9.76 -8.24 -7.48
C TYR A 73 9.56 -9.39 -8.47
N GLU A 74 8.54 -10.23 -8.24
CA GLU A 74 8.23 -11.38 -9.08
C GLU A 74 6.89 -11.19 -9.84
N GLY A 75 6.12 -10.14 -9.49
CA GLY A 75 4.83 -9.82 -10.09
C GLY A 75 4.92 -9.38 -11.55
N THR A 76 3.83 -9.53 -12.27
CA THR A 76 3.73 -9.24 -13.72
C THR A 76 2.98 -7.96 -14.05
N LEU A 77 2.36 -7.32 -13.05
CA LEU A 77 1.65 -6.05 -13.26
C LEU A 77 2.61 -4.94 -13.69
N ASP A 78 2.16 -4.12 -14.64
CA ASP A 78 2.85 -2.89 -15.03
C ASP A 78 3.18 -2.04 -13.79
N ALA A 79 4.37 -1.47 -13.74
CA ALA A 79 4.85 -0.75 -12.56
C ALA A 79 3.94 0.45 -12.20
N ALA A 80 3.45 1.19 -13.19
CA ALA A 80 2.55 2.31 -12.95
C ALA A 80 1.19 1.82 -12.39
N LEU A 81 0.66 0.74 -12.94
CA LEU A 81 -0.58 0.11 -12.45
C LEU A 81 -0.42 -0.37 -11.00
N ARG A 82 0.68 -1.07 -10.70
CA ARG A 82 0.96 -1.58 -9.35
C ARG A 82 1.06 -0.43 -8.34
N GLU A 83 1.92 0.55 -8.59
CA GLU A 83 2.15 1.66 -7.66
C GLU A 83 0.91 2.56 -7.51
N TRP A 84 0.18 2.80 -8.61
CA TRP A 84 -1.11 3.50 -8.56
C TRP A 84 -2.11 2.77 -7.67
N THR A 85 -2.28 1.45 -7.87
CA THR A 85 -3.20 0.63 -7.05
C THR A 85 -2.86 0.71 -5.57
N ILE A 86 -1.57 0.65 -5.22
CA ILE A 86 -1.11 0.80 -3.83
C ILE A 86 -1.47 2.17 -3.27
N CYS A 87 -1.25 3.25 -4.04
CA CYS A 87 -1.63 4.60 -3.64
C CYS A 87 -3.14 4.73 -3.42
N VAL A 88 -3.96 4.11 -4.29
CA VAL A 88 -5.42 4.10 -4.11
C VAL A 88 -5.81 3.39 -2.82
N VAL A 89 -5.26 2.20 -2.54
CA VAL A 89 -5.51 1.46 -1.29
C VAL A 89 -5.10 2.29 -0.07
N ALA A 90 -3.90 2.87 -0.10
CA ALA A 90 -3.39 3.70 0.99
C ALA A 90 -4.30 4.92 1.27
N ARG A 91 -4.84 5.53 0.19
CA ARG A 91 -5.78 6.65 0.29
C ARG A 91 -7.12 6.22 0.86
N GLU A 92 -7.73 5.15 0.32
CA GLU A 92 -9.02 4.63 0.79
C GLU A 92 -8.97 4.21 2.27
N LEU A 93 -7.84 3.66 2.71
CA LEU A 93 -7.64 3.20 4.10
C LEU A 93 -6.92 4.23 4.98
N SER A 94 -6.69 5.44 4.48
CA SER A 94 -6.05 6.54 5.22
C SER A 94 -4.72 6.12 5.88
N ASN A 95 -3.86 5.42 5.13
CA ASN A 95 -2.58 4.97 5.63
C ASN A 95 -1.44 5.89 5.20
N VAL A 96 -0.91 6.66 6.16
CA VAL A 96 0.14 7.66 5.93
C VAL A 96 1.47 7.04 5.50
N PHE A 97 1.81 5.84 6.00
CA PHE A 97 3.07 5.19 5.67
C PHE A 97 3.09 4.73 4.22
N GLU A 98 2.11 3.92 3.79
CA GLU A 98 2.06 3.41 2.42
C GLU A 98 1.87 4.55 1.41
N TRP A 99 1.05 5.54 1.74
CA TRP A 99 0.94 6.73 0.92
C TRP A 99 2.29 7.42 0.69
N GLY A 100 3.02 7.73 1.78
CA GLY A 100 4.30 8.41 1.68
C GLY A 100 5.39 7.61 0.98
N MET A 101 5.36 6.27 1.12
CA MET A 101 6.31 5.38 0.45
C MET A 101 6.03 5.20 -1.04
N HIS A 102 4.76 5.05 -1.42
CA HIS A 102 4.39 4.67 -2.79
C HIS A 102 4.08 5.84 -3.71
N LEU A 103 3.71 7.02 -3.18
CA LEU A 103 3.50 8.23 -3.98
C LEU A 103 4.71 8.59 -4.88
N PRO A 104 5.95 8.67 -4.36
CA PRO A 104 7.11 8.95 -5.22
C PRO A 104 7.40 7.81 -6.21
N LEU A 105 7.13 6.56 -5.85
CA LEU A 105 7.31 5.40 -6.73
C LEU A 105 6.29 5.43 -7.88
N ALA A 106 5.03 5.75 -7.60
CA ALA A 106 4.00 5.93 -8.62
C ALA A 106 4.37 7.05 -9.61
N ALA A 107 4.85 8.18 -9.11
CA ALA A 107 5.32 9.26 -9.96
C ALA A 107 6.52 8.85 -10.83
N ALA A 108 7.48 8.12 -10.26
CA ALA A 108 8.64 7.59 -10.98
C ALA A 108 8.25 6.52 -12.03
N ALA A 109 7.21 5.73 -11.75
CA ALA A 109 6.64 4.75 -12.68
C ALA A 109 5.82 5.38 -13.81
N GLY A 110 5.62 6.70 -13.82
CA GLY A 110 4.93 7.42 -14.88
C GLY A 110 3.44 7.65 -14.64
N VAL A 111 2.94 7.47 -13.43
CA VAL A 111 1.57 7.89 -13.09
C VAL A 111 1.48 9.41 -13.20
N PRO A 112 0.48 9.96 -13.93
CA PRO A 112 0.36 11.41 -14.10
C PRO A 112 0.24 12.16 -12.77
N LYS A 113 0.98 13.25 -12.62
CA LYS A 113 0.94 14.08 -11.40
C LYS A 113 -0.46 14.60 -11.09
N ALA A 114 -1.24 14.95 -12.12
CA ALA A 114 -2.62 15.38 -11.96
C ALA A 114 -3.50 14.30 -11.32
N ALA A 115 -3.32 13.02 -11.73
CA ALA A 115 -4.04 11.90 -11.14
C ALA A 115 -3.67 11.68 -9.66
N LEU A 116 -2.38 11.76 -9.33
CA LEU A 116 -1.92 11.67 -7.93
C LEU A 116 -2.48 12.81 -7.08
N ALA A 117 -2.55 14.04 -7.63
CA ALA A 117 -3.13 15.19 -6.92
C ALA A 117 -4.63 15.02 -6.66
N THR A 118 -5.41 14.53 -7.64
CA THR A 118 -6.85 14.26 -7.41
C THR A 118 -7.08 13.12 -6.42
N LEU A 119 -6.20 12.13 -6.42
CA LEU A 119 -6.26 11.06 -5.42
C LEU A 119 -5.96 11.60 -4.01
N GLU A 120 -5.01 12.50 -3.88
CA GLU A 120 -4.67 13.18 -2.62
C GLU A 120 -5.86 13.97 -2.06
N THR A 121 -6.51 14.77 -2.90
CA THR A 121 -7.65 15.62 -2.49
C THR A 121 -8.97 14.86 -2.37
N GLY A 122 -9.05 13.64 -2.88
CA GLY A 122 -10.28 12.85 -2.95
C GLY A 122 -11.20 13.25 -4.12
N GLU A 123 -10.70 14.06 -5.05
CA GLU A 123 -11.45 14.48 -6.24
C GLU A 123 -11.55 13.34 -7.27
N PRO A 124 -12.50 13.43 -8.21
CA PRO A 124 -12.58 12.52 -9.35
C PRO A 124 -11.28 12.51 -10.16
N SER A 125 -10.93 11.35 -10.72
CA SER A 125 -9.78 11.25 -11.62
C SER A 125 -9.92 12.18 -12.83
N PRO A 126 -8.79 12.71 -13.37
CA PRO A 126 -8.82 13.46 -14.62
C PRO A 126 -9.47 12.63 -15.74
N GLY A 127 -10.21 13.30 -16.63
CA GLY A 127 -10.94 12.61 -17.71
C GLY A 127 -10.04 11.93 -18.76
N ASP A 128 -8.74 12.30 -18.79
CA ASP A 128 -7.70 11.74 -19.65
C ASP A 128 -6.81 10.69 -18.95
N LEU A 129 -7.19 10.25 -17.74
CA LEU A 129 -6.47 9.19 -17.04
C LEU A 129 -6.49 7.90 -17.87
N ARG A 130 -5.32 7.24 -17.99
CA ARG A 130 -5.21 5.92 -18.62
C ARG A 130 -6.33 5.00 -18.12
N ARG A 131 -6.99 4.30 -19.05
CA ARG A 131 -8.16 3.46 -18.77
C ARG A 131 -7.87 2.42 -17.68
N ASP A 132 -6.71 1.77 -17.74
CA ASP A 132 -6.31 0.76 -16.76
C ASP A 132 -6.14 1.33 -15.34
N LEU A 133 -5.60 2.54 -15.20
CA LEU A 133 -5.49 3.22 -13.90
C LEU A 133 -6.86 3.64 -13.35
N ALA A 134 -7.75 4.12 -14.21
CA ALA A 134 -9.13 4.45 -13.82
C ALA A 134 -9.89 3.20 -13.36
N LEU A 135 -9.75 2.10 -14.10
CA LEU A 135 -10.35 0.80 -13.76
C LEU A 135 -9.79 0.23 -12.45
N ALA A 136 -8.46 0.31 -12.24
CA ALA A 136 -7.86 -0.12 -10.97
C ALA A 136 -8.39 0.67 -9.78
N ARG A 137 -8.63 1.98 -9.94
CA ARG A 137 -9.28 2.80 -8.90
C ARG A 137 -10.69 2.31 -8.60
N ALA A 138 -11.50 1.99 -9.63
CA ALA A 138 -12.83 1.42 -9.45
C ALA A 138 -12.79 0.06 -8.72
N VAL A 139 -11.88 -0.82 -9.13
CA VAL A 139 -11.66 -2.13 -8.47
C VAL A 139 -11.35 -1.96 -6.98
N VAL A 140 -10.41 -1.09 -6.62
CA VAL A 140 -10.07 -0.85 -5.20
C VAL A 140 -11.26 -0.27 -4.44
N HIS A 141 -11.96 0.71 -5.02
CA HIS A 141 -13.12 1.33 -4.39
C HIS A 141 -14.24 0.33 -4.10
N GLU A 142 -14.57 -0.53 -5.07
CA GLU A 142 -15.57 -1.59 -4.88
C GLU A 142 -15.12 -2.64 -3.85
N LEU A 143 -13.87 -3.07 -3.88
CA LEU A 143 -13.34 -4.05 -2.92
C LEU A 143 -13.35 -3.51 -1.49
N VAL A 144 -12.93 -2.27 -1.28
CA VAL A 144 -12.90 -1.66 0.05
C VAL A 144 -14.30 -1.34 0.56
N GLY A 145 -15.19 -0.84 -0.32
CA GLY A 145 -16.53 -0.41 0.07
C GLY A 145 -17.61 -1.50 0.04
N GLN A 146 -17.51 -2.46 -0.91
CA GLN A 146 -18.54 -3.46 -1.17
C GLN A 146 -18.07 -4.91 -0.96
N HIS A 147 -16.75 -5.12 -0.79
CA HIS A 147 -16.09 -6.43 -0.58
C HIS A 147 -16.22 -7.39 -1.77
N ARG A 148 -16.56 -6.90 -2.92
CA ARG A 148 -16.73 -7.63 -4.19
C ARG A 148 -16.66 -6.66 -5.37
N LEU A 149 -16.53 -7.20 -6.57
CA LEU A 149 -16.68 -6.44 -7.81
C LEU A 149 -18.11 -6.57 -8.36
N SER A 150 -18.57 -5.52 -8.99
CA SER A 150 -19.75 -5.57 -9.87
C SER A 150 -19.44 -6.41 -11.12
N GLU A 151 -20.45 -6.95 -11.77
CA GLU A 151 -20.26 -7.69 -13.03
C GLU A 151 -19.63 -6.83 -14.12
N GLU A 152 -19.97 -5.53 -14.15
CA GLU A 152 -19.39 -4.57 -15.09
C GLU A 152 -17.89 -4.39 -14.85
N THR A 153 -17.49 -4.05 -13.62
CA THR A 153 -16.07 -3.86 -13.25
C THR A 153 -15.27 -5.15 -13.43
N TYR A 154 -15.85 -6.32 -13.09
CA TYR A 154 -15.19 -7.61 -13.31
C TYR A 154 -14.99 -7.90 -14.81
N SER A 155 -16.02 -7.71 -15.64
CA SER A 155 -15.94 -7.92 -17.09
C SER A 155 -14.90 -7.00 -17.74
N ASP A 156 -14.90 -5.72 -17.38
CA ASP A 156 -13.91 -4.75 -17.86
C ASP A 156 -12.48 -5.13 -17.45
N ALA A 157 -12.32 -5.60 -16.21
CA ALA A 157 -11.03 -6.01 -15.68
C ALA A 157 -10.49 -7.27 -16.37
N ILE A 158 -11.34 -8.29 -16.61
CA ILE A 158 -10.97 -9.48 -17.40
C ILE A 158 -10.59 -9.09 -18.82
N GLN A 159 -11.35 -8.21 -19.46
CA GLN A 159 -11.05 -7.75 -20.81
C GLN A 159 -9.71 -6.96 -20.87
N GLN A 160 -9.43 -6.17 -19.86
CA GLN A 160 -8.25 -5.31 -19.80
C GLN A 160 -6.97 -6.07 -19.48
N TRP A 161 -7.02 -7.02 -18.54
CA TRP A 161 -5.82 -7.64 -17.96
C TRP A 161 -5.76 -9.16 -18.07
N GLY A 162 -6.90 -9.83 -18.23
CA GLY A 162 -7.01 -11.29 -18.17
C GLY A 162 -6.97 -11.85 -16.75
N GLU A 163 -7.29 -13.12 -16.60
CA GLU A 163 -7.43 -13.78 -15.31
C GLU A 163 -6.16 -13.76 -14.44
N PRO A 164 -4.95 -14.04 -14.96
CA PRO A 164 -3.75 -14.02 -14.12
C PRO A 164 -3.47 -12.67 -13.48
N ALA A 165 -3.59 -11.60 -14.25
CA ALA A 165 -3.33 -10.25 -13.76
C ALA A 165 -4.40 -9.76 -12.79
N ILE A 166 -5.66 -10.15 -12.97
CA ILE A 166 -6.72 -9.86 -11.99
C ILE A 166 -6.44 -10.56 -10.67
N VAL A 167 -6.04 -11.84 -10.67
CA VAL A 167 -5.68 -12.55 -9.44
C VAL A 167 -4.55 -11.83 -8.71
N GLU A 168 -3.51 -11.42 -9.44
CA GLU A 168 -2.40 -10.66 -8.88
C GLU A 168 -2.86 -9.31 -8.30
N LEU A 169 -3.72 -8.58 -9.02
CA LEU A 169 -4.27 -7.30 -8.58
C LEU A 169 -5.12 -7.45 -7.31
N LEU A 170 -5.99 -8.45 -7.24
CA LEU A 170 -6.83 -8.72 -6.06
C LEU A 170 -5.97 -9.08 -4.83
N VAL A 171 -4.92 -9.90 -5.03
CA VAL A 171 -3.96 -10.22 -3.96
C VAL A 171 -3.18 -8.97 -3.54
N LEU A 172 -2.77 -8.13 -4.48
CA LEU A 172 -2.11 -6.86 -4.19
C LEU A 172 -2.99 -5.96 -3.30
N VAL A 173 -4.25 -5.76 -3.69
CA VAL A 173 -5.21 -4.96 -2.92
C VAL A 173 -5.40 -5.53 -1.52
N GLY A 174 -5.64 -6.83 -1.39
CA GLY A 174 -5.82 -7.50 -0.10
C GLY A 174 -4.59 -7.42 0.79
N TYR A 175 -3.39 -7.60 0.22
CA TYR A 175 -2.13 -7.47 0.92
C TYR A 175 -1.94 -6.06 1.49
N PHE A 176 -2.08 -5.03 0.65
CA PHE A 176 -1.92 -3.65 1.10
C PHE A 176 -3.03 -3.20 2.05
N ALA A 177 -4.26 -3.69 1.89
CA ALA A 177 -5.33 -3.44 2.85
C ALA A 177 -4.98 -4.01 4.24
N MET A 178 -4.53 -5.25 4.30
CA MET A 178 -4.12 -5.91 5.55
C MET A 178 -3.01 -5.13 6.26
N ILE A 179 -1.94 -4.74 5.55
CA ILE A 179 -0.82 -4.02 6.18
C ILE A 179 -1.20 -2.59 6.56
N CYS A 180 -2.08 -1.92 5.79
CA CYS A 180 -2.63 -0.63 6.17
C CYS A 180 -3.41 -0.71 7.48
N TRP A 181 -4.32 -1.67 7.63
CA TRP A 181 -5.05 -1.86 8.90
C TRP A 181 -4.12 -2.13 10.07
N LEU A 182 -3.12 -3.00 9.88
CA LEU A 182 -2.12 -3.28 10.92
C LEU A 182 -1.40 -2.00 11.36
N MET A 183 -0.91 -1.21 10.41
CA MET A 183 -0.19 0.03 10.69
C MET A 183 -1.09 1.11 11.28
N ASN A 184 -2.33 1.24 10.81
CA ASN A 184 -3.28 2.19 11.38
C ASN A 184 -3.58 1.88 12.85
N VAL A 185 -3.79 0.60 13.21
CA VAL A 185 -3.98 0.16 14.60
C VAL A 185 -2.71 0.36 15.40
N ALA A 186 -1.56 0.04 14.85
CA ALA A 186 -0.25 0.22 15.48
C ALA A 186 0.18 1.69 15.60
N ARG A 187 -0.50 2.62 14.90
CA ARG A 187 -0.08 4.02 14.76
C ARG A 187 1.36 4.13 14.26
N THR A 188 1.70 3.31 13.27
CA THR A 188 3.03 3.34 12.65
C THR A 188 3.25 4.71 12.02
N PRO A 189 4.35 5.41 12.34
CA PRO A 189 4.61 6.73 11.79
C PRO A 189 4.84 6.65 10.28
N GLY A 190 4.56 7.76 9.60
CA GLY A 190 4.91 7.91 8.18
C GLY A 190 6.41 7.74 7.94
N PRO A 191 6.82 7.55 6.68
CA PRO A 191 8.24 7.41 6.37
C PRO A 191 8.98 8.70 6.74
N VAL A 192 10.18 8.53 7.30
CA VAL A 192 11.10 9.65 7.56
C VAL A 192 11.63 10.12 6.20
N THR A 193 11.37 11.37 5.86
CA THR A 193 11.87 12.04 4.64
C THR A 193 13.26 12.60 4.84
#